data_6bd8b701197724ffb651af0a9bd2c86f
#
_entry.id   6bd8b701197724ffb651af0a9bd2c86f
#
_cell.length_a   1.000
_cell.length_b   1.000
_cell.length_c   1.000
_cell.angle_alpha   90.00
_cell.angle_beta   90.00
_cell.angle_gamma   90.00
#
_symmetry.space_group_name_H-M   'P 1'
#
loop_
_entity.id
_entity.type
_entity.pdbx_description
1 polymer ?
#
loop_
_entity_poly.entity_id
_entity_poly.type
_entity_poly.pdbx_seq_one_letter_code
_entity_poly.pdbx_strand_id
1 'polypeptide(L)'
;MLEPVTQLRGDMNVLTLWKVSSQGDLLGTYSSAQSAPALINAISVNASGVSIAGTVQDKPLIQSANTQGVFGKAISIGTSKTALNAIVRHADGTLSVFGTSSETLGGKKLAGVRDGVLIKVSKTGALATVVRSSAPKADRSWLAADSTLALTGFVKTGKVIETAFTKFTSAFAPTWTQRVTSLGTSAVVSAGNTTYGAFNTTSLFAWKPGTPSLALVAFDSKGVMTAAYGSSEITEPIALVYSKDLGLFGLARTTSQTLSLFKVA
;
A
#
# COMPACT_ATOMS: atom_id res chain seq x y z
N MET A 1 -26.33 -11.68 -6.24
CA MET A 1 -25.26 -12.50 -5.62
C MET A 1 -24.03 -12.33 -6.51
N LEU A 2 -22.92 -11.83 -6.01
CA LEU A 2 -21.69 -11.77 -6.79
C LEU A 2 -21.02 -13.14 -6.71
N GLU A 3 -20.80 -13.77 -7.84
CA GLU A 3 -20.04 -15.02 -7.91
C GLU A 3 -18.57 -14.76 -7.69
N PRO A 4 -17.85 -15.63 -6.95
CA PRO A 4 -16.41 -15.49 -6.81
C PRO A 4 -15.75 -15.67 -8.17
N VAL A 5 -14.97 -14.68 -8.61
CA VAL A 5 -14.17 -14.77 -9.83
C VAL A 5 -12.97 -15.65 -9.51
N THR A 6 -13.02 -16.89 -9.88
CA THR A 6 -11.94 -17.87 -9.66
C THR A 6 -10.87 -17.81 -10.76
N GLN A 7 -11.14 -17.12 -11.87
CA GLN A 7 -10.23 -16.92 -12.99
C GLN A 7 -10.35 -15.50 -13.53
N LEU A 8 -9.22 -14.88 -13.88
CA LEU A 8 -9.22 -13.60 -14.58
C LEU A 8 -9.83 -13.79 -15.97
N ARG A 9 -10.82 -12.96 -16.28
CA ARG A 9 -11.46 -12.97 -17.59
C ARG A 9 -10.50 -12.39 -18.64
N GLY A 10 -10.48 -12.96 -19.84
CA GLY A 10 -9.63 -12.49 -20.94
C GLY A 10 -9.94 -11.06 -21.42
N ASP A 11 -11.11 -10.53 -21.06
CA ASP A 11 -11.52 -9.16 -21.33
C ASP A 11 -11.06 -8.13 -20.27
N MET A 12 -10.43 -8.55 -19.16
CA MET A 12 -9.85 -7.66 -18.13
C MET A 12 -8.46 -7.12 -18.54
N ASN A 13 -8.27 -6.81 -19.81
CA ASN A 13 -7.01 -6.34 -20.36
C ASN A 13 -6.99 -4.84 -20.68
N VAL A 14 -7.96 -4.07 -20.18
CA VAL A 14 -8.01 -2.64 -20.35
C VAL A 14 -8.00 -1.95 -19.01
N LEU A 15 -6.99 -1.11 -18.76
CA LEU A 15 -6.97 -0.21 -17.62
C LEU A 15 -7.79 1.03 -17.96
N THR A 16 -8.72 1.40 -17.10
CA THR A 16 -9.54 2.58 -17.27
C THR A 16 -9.38 3.52 -16.08
N LEU A 17 -9.06 4.78 -16.36
CA LEU A 17 -9.04 5.88 -15.41
C LEU A 17 -10.25 6.77 -15.64
N TRP A 18 -11.03 7.00 -14.60
CA TRP A 18 -12.09 8.00 -14.60
C TRP A 18 -11.61 9.24 -13.83
N LYS A 19 -11.71 10.40 -14.45
CA LYS A 19 -11.52 11.70 -13.81
C LYS A 19 -12.86 12.21 -13.36
N VAL A 20 -13.01 12.47 -12.07
CA VAL A 20 -14.28 12.91 -11.47
C VAL A 20 -14.05 14.23 -10.78
N SER A 21 -15.03 15.16 -10.86
CA SER A 21 -15.02 16.45 -10.15
C SER A 21 -15.24 16.24 -8.65
N SER A 22 -15.05 17.31 -7.86
CA SER A 22 -15.39 17.31 -6.42
C SER A 22 -16.90 17.17 -6.16
N GLN A 23 -17.75 17.44 -7.17
CA GLN A 23 -19.20 17.27 -7.13
C GLN A 23 -19.67 15.89 -7.59
N GLY A 24 -18.73 15.04 -8.09
CA GLY A 24 -19.05 13.69 -8.57
C GLY A 24 -19.28 13.59 -10.09
N ASP A 25 -19.12 14.69 -10.86
CA ASP A 25 -19.31 14.66 -12.31
C ASP A 25 -18.14 13.97 -13.03
N LEU A 26 -18.43 13.15 -14.01
CA LEU A 26 -17.42 12.52 -14.85
C LEU A 26 -16.81 13.54 -15.80
N LEU A 27 -15.54 13.88 -15.59
CA LEU A 27 -14.79 14.84 -16.40
C LEU A 27 -14.03 14.19 -17.55
N GLY A 28 -13.80 12.88 -17.49
CA GLY A 28 -13.10 12.15 -18.56
C GLY A 28 -12.89 10.68 -18.24
N THR A 29 -12.76 9.90 -19.31
CA THR A 29 -12.43 8.46 -19.26
C THR A 29 -11.24 8.22 -20.16
N TYR A 30 -10.21 7.58 -19.61
CA TYR A 30 -8.93 7.32 -20.29
C TYR A 30 -8.60 5.84 -20.17
N SER A 31 -8.17 5.23 -21.25
CA SER A 31 -7.94 3.78 -21.29
C SER A 31 -6.56 3.43 -21.84
N SER A 32 -6.02 2.32 -21.35
CA SER A 32 -4.77 1.72 -21.83
C SER A 32 -4.96 0.23 -21.97
N ALA A 33 -4.84 -0.27 -23.20
CA ALA A 33 -4.87 -1.71 -23.44
C ALA A 33 -3.61 -2.38 -22.86
N GLN A 34 -3.80 -3.55 -22.28
CA GLN A 34 -2.72 -4.41 -21.75
C GLN A 34 -2.64 -5.68 -22.59
N SER A 35 -1.49 -6.33 -22.58
CA SER A 35 -1.27 -7.59 -23.33
C SER A 35 -2.02 -8.79 -22.74
N ALA A 36 -2.49 -8.69 -21.49
CA ALA A 36 -3.18 -9.75 -20.75
C ALA A 36 -4.01 -9.13 -19.60
N PRO A 37 -4.83 -9.91 -18.90
CA PRO A 37 -5.59 -9.43 -17.74
C PRO A 37 -4.71 -8.73 -16.72
N ALA A 38 -5.18 -7.56 -16.24
CA ALA A 38 -4.48 -6.67 -15.32
C ALA A 38 -5.25 -6.54 -14.00
N LEU A 39 -4.53 -6.57 -12.88
CA LEU A 39 -5.04 -6.25 -11.56
C LEU A 39 -4.27 -5.06 -10.99
N ILE A 40 -5.00 -4.06 -10.48
CA ILE A 40 -4.42 -2.88 -9.87
C ILE A 40 -4.48 -3.00 -8.35
N ASN A 41 -3.33 -2.89 -7.70
CA ASN A 41 -3.19 -2.94 -6.25
C ASN A 41 -3.11 -1.55 -5.63
N ALA A 42 -2.56 -0.57 -6.36
CA ALA A 42 -2.34 0.76 -5.83
C ALA A 42 -2.40 1.85 -6.90
N ILE A 43 -2.83 3.02 -6.50
CA ILE A 43 -2.87 4.24 -7.30
C ILE A 43 -2.27 5.40 -6.49
N SER A 44 -1.52 6.25 -7.15
CA SER A 44 -1.01 7.50 -6.60
C SER A 44 -1.29 8.65 -7.56
N VAL A 45 -1.86 9.72 -7.05
CA VAL A 45 -2.28 10.89 -7.82
C VAL A 45 -1.64 12.14 -7.24
N ASN A 46 -1.11 13.01 -8.10
CA ASN A 46 -0.68 14.35 -7.73
C ASN A 46 -0.88 15.33 -8.91
N ALA A 47 -0.42 16.58 -8.77
CA ALA A 47 -0.55 17.60 -9.81
C ALA A 47 0.17 17.25 -11.12
N SER A 48 1.11 16.29 -11.13
CA SER A 48 1.83 15.86 -12.34
C SER A 48 1.19 14.67 -13.06
N GLY A 49 0.11 14.08 -12.52
CA GLY A 49 -0.62 12.97 -13.13
C GLY A 49 -0.89 11.82 -12.16
N VAL A 50 -1.10 10.63 -12.73
CA VAL A 50 -1.49 9.41 -12.05
C VAL A 50 -0.43 8.34 -12.28
N SER A 51 -0.15 7.52 -11.27
CA SER A 51 0.66 6.30 -11.41
C SER A 51 -0.05 5.15 -10.72
N ILE A 52 -0.01 3.99 -11.34
CA ILE A 52 -0.61 2.75 -10.86
C ILE A 52 0.46 1.68 -10.70
N ALA A 53 0.26 0.81 -9.73
CA ALA A 53 1.02 -0.41 -9.54
C ALA A 53 0.08 -1.61 -9.43
N GLY A 54 0.48 -2.73 -9.98
CA GLY A 54 -0.33 -3.94 -10.00
C GLY A 54 0.38 -5.08 -10.70
N THR A 55 -0.38 -5.92 -11.41
CA THR A 55 0.13 -7.03 -12.21
C THR A 55 -0.56 -7.10 -13.56
N VAL A 56 0.17 -7.60 -14.57
CA VAL A 56 -0.36 -8.09 -15.84
C VAL A 56 0.16 -9.51 -16.01
N GLN A 57 -0.73 -10.48 -16.14
CA GLN A 57 -0.37 -11.91 -16.25
C GLN A 57 0.63 -12.32 -15.14
N ASP A 58 0.30 -11.98 -13.89
CA ASP A 58 1.09 -12.22 -12.67
C ASP A 58 2.48 -11.53 -12.62
N LYS A 59 2.86 -10.75 -13.64
CA LYS A 59 4.08 -9.95 -13.61
C LYS A 59 3.81 -8.54 -13.08
N PRO A 60 4.74 -7.98 -12.29
CA PRO A 60 4.58 -6.62 -11.79
C PRO A 60 4.38 -5.61 -12.92
N LEU A 61 3.39 -4.73 -12.74
CA LEU A 61 3.07 -3.63 -13.64
C LEU A 61 3.22 -2.31 -12.90
N ILE A 62 3.90 -1.36 -13.53
CA ILE A 62 3.84 0.05 -13.20
C ILE A 62 3.47 0.81 -14.47
N GLN A 63 2.48 1.67 -14.41
CA GLN A 63 2.14 2.54 -15.53
C GLN A 63 1.70 3.91 -15.02
N SER A 64 2.06 4.96 -15.75
CA SER A 64 1.69 6.33 -15.41
C SER A 64 0.89 6.96 -16.53
N ALA A 65 -0.01 7.87 -16.17
CA ALA A 65 -0.68 8.77 -17.10
C ALA A 65 -0.39 10.21 -16.69
N ASN A 66 -0.31 11.11 -17.66
CA ASN A 66 -0.18 12.55 -17.42
C ASN A 66 -1.54 13.17 -17.03
N THR A 67 -1.57 14.48 -16.81
CA THR A 67 -2.79 15.21 -16.41
C THR A 67 -3.89 15.23 -17.47
N GLN A 68 -3.55 14.96 -18.74
CA GLN A 68 -4.46 14.82 -19.88
C GLN A 68 -4.98 13.37 -20.04
N GLY A 69 -4.55 12.44 -19.17
CA GLY A 69 -4.95 11.04 -19.23
C GLY A 69 -4.19 10.20 -20.27
N VAL A 70 -3.11 10.74 -20.86
CA VAL A 70 -2.27 10.00 -21.80
C VAL A 70 -1.37 9.05 -21.02
N PHE A 71 -1.54 7.75 -21.24
CA PHE A 71 -0.73 6.72 -20.63
C PHE A 71 0.65 6.64 -21.27
N GLY A 72 1.66 6.58 -20.44
CA GLY A 72 3.02 6.24 -20.81
C GLY A 72 3.22 4.73 -20.98
N LYS A 73 4.44 4.35 -21.35
CA LYS A 73 4.84 2.94 -21.49
C LYS A 73 4.67 2.21 -20.16
N ALA A 74 4.14 1.00 -20.22
CA ALA A 74 4.11 0.08 -19.08
C ALA A 74 5.53 -0.41 -18.72
N ILE A 75 5.80 -0.51 -17.44
CA ILE A 75 7.09 -0.94 -16.88
C ILE A 75 6.84 -2.21 -16.08
N SER A 76 7.68 -3.22 -16.26
CA SER A 76 7.68 -4.43 -15.45
C SER A 76 9.01 -4.53 -14.68
N ILE A 77 8.95 -4.85 -13.38
CA ILE A 77 10.12 -4.96 -12.51
C ILE A 77 10.05 -6.29 -11.77
N GLY A 78 10.93 -7.23 -12.14
CA GLY A 78 10.92 -8.59 -11.60
C GLY A 78 10.01 -9.54 -12.37
N THR A 79 9.69 -10.66 -11.75
CA THR A 79 8.85 -11.73 -12.29
C THR A 79 7.59 -11.91 -11.41
N SER A 80 6.83 -12.99 -11.61
CA SER A 80 5.71 -13.38 -10.74
C SER A 80 6.11 -13.62 -9.26
N LYS A 81 7.40 -13.60 -8.94
CA LYS A 81 7.92 -13.68 -7.58
C LYS A 81 8.02 -12.33 -6.87
N THR A 82 7.65 -11.26 -7.55
CA THR A 82 7.61 -9.89 -7.03
C THR A 82 6.17 -9.37 -7.09
N ALA A 83 5.66 -8.81 -6.00
CA ALA A 83 4.36 -8.14 -5.94
C ALA A 83 4.54 -6.67 -5.52
N LEU A 84 3.84 -5.77 -6.21
CA LEU A 84 3.82 -4.33 -5.93
C LEU A 84 2.48 -3.98 -5.30
N ASN A 85 2.49 -3.51 -4.04
CA ASN A 85 1.30 -3.28 -3.24
C ASN A 85 1.01 -1.80 -2.99
N ALA A 86 2.03 -0.95 -3.08
CA ALA A 86 1.88 0.49 -2.87
C ALA A 86 2.78 1.28 -3.82
N ILE A 87 2.35 2.48 -4.16
CA ILE A 87 3.06 3.40 -5.05
C ILE A 87 2.90 4.83 -4.56
N VAL A 88 3.96 5.62 -4.64
CA VAL A 88 3.96 7.06 -4.40
C VAL A 88 4.57 7.75 -5.62
N ARG A 89 3.79 8.65 -6.23
CA ARG A 89 4.24 9.54 -7.29
C ARG A 89 4.73 10.84 -6.69
N HIS A 90 5.99 11.18 -6.94
CA HIS A 90 6.59 12.44 -6.48
C HIS A 90 6.31 13.59 -7.47
N ALA A 91 6.43 14.82 -6.99
CA ALA A 91 6.16 16.02 -7.79
C ALA A 91 7.06 16.14 -9.03
N ASP A 92 8.29 15.62 -8.95
CA ASP A 92 9.26 15.58 -10.06
C ASP A 92 8.98 14.45 -11.09
N GLY A 93 7.93 13.66 -10.87
CA GLY A 93 7.54 12.54 -11.73
C GLY A 93 8.30 11.24 -11.46
N THR A 94 9.21 11.19 -10.49
CA THR A 94 9.80 9.93 -10.02
C THR A 94 8.78 9.14 -9.20
N LEU A 95 9.01 7.82 -9.07
CA LEU A 95 8.13 6.95 -8.30
C LEU A 95 8.89 6.24 -7.19
N SER A 96 8.23 6.09 -6.05
CA SER A 96 8.58 5.12 -5.01
C SER A 96 7.55 4.02 -5.01
N VAL A 97 7.98 2.77 -5.17
CA VAL A 97 7.11 1.59 -5.28
C VAL A 97 7.50 0.58 -4.22
N PHE A 98 6.52 -0.01 -3.58
CA PHE A 98 6.71 -0.85 -2.41
C PHE A 98 5.94 -2.16 -2.54
N GLY A 99 6.50 -3.21 -1.95
CA GLY A 99 5.86 -4.51 -2.01
C GLY A 99 6.73 -5.61 -1.42
N THR A 100 6.76 -6.75 -2.08
CA THR A 100 7.54 -7.93 -1.64
C THR A 100 8.19 -8.62 -2.82
N SER A 101 9.29 -9.33 -2.56
CA SER A 101 9.98 -10.14 -3.58
C SER A 101 10.68 -11.35 -2.99
N SER A 102 10.54 -12.51 -3.65
CA SER A 102 11.27 -13.74 -3.34
C SER A 102 12.32 -14.11 -4.40
N GLU A 103 12.77 -13.12 -5.18
CA GLU A 103 13.81 -13.28 -6.21
C GLU A 103 14.93 -12.24 -6.04
N THR A 104 16.03 -12.39 -6.73
CA THR A 104 17.03 -11.33 -6.87
C THR A 104 16.43 -10.18 -7.68
N LEU A 105 16.42 -8.98 -7.14
CA LEU A 105 15.80 -7.82 -7.76
C LEU A 105 16.78 -6.64 -7.76
N GLY A 106 17.03 -6.03 -8.93
CA GLY A 106 17.97 -4.92 -9.06
C GLY A 106 19.38 -5.27 -8.56
N GLY A 107 19.85 -6.48 -8.77
CA GLY A 107 21.14 -6.97 -8.28
C GLY A 107 21.18 -7.28 -6.77
N LYS A 108 20.11 -7.03 -6.02
CA LYS A 108 20.02 -7.32 -4.58
C LYS A 108 19.47 -8.71 -4.34
N LYS A 109 20.24 -9.55 -3.66
CA LYS A 109 19.88 -10.95 -3.34
C LYS A 109 18.81 -11.00 -2.26
N LEU A 110 17.99 -12.05 -2.30
CA LEU A 110 17.04 -12.42 -1.25
C LEU A 110 17.81 -12.80 0.04
N ALA A 111 17.31 -12.38 1.19
CA ALA A 111 17.89 -12.73 2.49
C ALA A 111 16.90 -13.47 3.40
N GLY A 112 15.61 -13.20 3.30
CA GLY A 112 14.54 -13.89 4.02
C GLY A 112 13.87 -14.99 3.20
N VAL A 113 12.66 -15.37 3.59
CA VAL A 113 11.76 -16.21 2.78
C VAL A 113 11.16 -15.36 1.65
N ARG A 114 10.67 -14.19 1.99
CA ARG A 114 10.36 -13.04 1.13
C ARG A 114 10.88 -11.79 1.81
N ASP A 115 11.36 -10.85 1.02
CA ASP A 115 11.81 -9.56 1.52
C ASP A 115 10.82 -8.47 1.13
N GLY A 116 10.56 -7.53 2.04
CA GLY A 116 9.94 -6.26 1.68
C GLY A 116 10.87 -5.49 0.73
N VAL A 117 10.35 -4.94 -0.35
CA VAL A 117 11.12 -4.18 -1.33
C VAL A 117 10.67 -2.74 -1.41
N LEU A 118 11.66 -1.83 -1.50
CA LEU A 118 11.49 -0.42 -1.74
C LEU A 118 12.24 -0.09 -3.03
N ILE A 119 11.52 0.41 -4.01
CA ILE A 119 12.02 0.58 -5.39
C ILE A 119 11.87 2.02 -5.80
N LYS A 120 12.93 2.65 -6.30
CA LYS A 120 12.86 3.92 -7.01
C LYS A 120 12.81 3.69 -8.51
N VAL A 121 11.88 4.37 -9.15
CA VAL A 121 11.76 4.41 -10.61
C VAL A 121 11.95 5.86 -11.06
N SER A 122 12.80 6.07 -12.04
CA SER A 122 13.04 7.40 -12.61
C SER A 122 11.80 7.89 -13.38
N LYS A 123 11.73 9.17 -13.66
CA LYS A 123 10.66 9.76 -14.50
C LYS A 123 10.60 9.17 -15.91
N THR A 124 11.69 8.57 -16.39
CA THR A 124 11.74 7.88 -17.69
C THR A 124 11.37 6.40 -17.61
N GLY A 125 11.03 5.91 -16.39
CA GLY A 125 10.63 4.51 -16.18
C GLY A 125 11.80 3.54 -15.92
N ALA A 126 13.03 4.03 -15.78
CA ALA A 126 14.16 3.17 -15.47
C ALA A 126 14.21 2.84 -13.97
N LEU A 127 14.57 1.59 -13.66
CA LEU A 127 14.86 1.16 -12.29
C LEU A 127 16.11 1.91 -11.78
N ALA A 128 15.93 2.76 -10.78
CA ALA A 128 17.01 3.58 -10.24
C ALA A 128 17.67 2.95 -9.00
N THR A 129 16.87 2.42 -8.07
CA THR A 129 17.37 1.84 -6.81
C THR A 129 16.43 0.76 -6.30
N VAL A 130 16.98 -0.29 -5.72
CA VAL A 130 16.25 -1.30 -4.93
C VAL A 130 16.87 -1.39 -3.55
N VAL A 131 16.06 -1.22 -2.52
CA VAL A 131 16.42 -1.48 -1.11
C VAL A 131 15.56 -2.64 -0.62
N ARG A 132 16.18 -3.57 0.13
CA ARG A 132 15.48 -4.69 0.75
C ARG A 132 15.34 -4.47 2.24
N SER A 133 14.17 -4.73 2.73
CA SER A 133 13.86 -4.82 4.15
C SER A 133 13.66 -6.30 4.49
N SER A 134 14.68 -6.92 5.04
CA SER A 134 14.74 -8.37 5.22
C SER A 134 15.33 -8.77 6.57
N ALA A 135 15.06 -10.01 6.95
CA ALA A 135 15.75 -10.71 8.04
C ALA A 135 15.80 -12.21 7.72
N PRO A 136 16.83 -12.96 8.17
CA PRO A 136 16.91 -14.40 7.96
C PRO A 136 15.63 -15.09 8.44
N LYS A 137 15.11 -16.03 7.62
CA LYS A 137 13.88 -16.82 7.87
C LYS A 137 12.59 -15.98 8.03
N ALA A 138 12.62 -14.68 7.81
CA ALA A 138 11.43 -13.84 7.87
C ALA A 138 10.74 -13.76 6.49
N ASP A 139 9.40 -13.63 6.55
CA ASP A 139 8.55 -13.25 5.43
C ASP A 139 8.07 -11.81 5.66
N ARG A 140 8.43 -10.90 4.77
CA ARG A 140 8.13 -9.47 4.89
C ARG A 140 7.45 -8.94 3.64
N SER A 141 6.45 -8.07 3.86
CA SER A 141 5.78 -7.34 2.79
C SER A 141 5.46 -5.93 3.23
N TRP A 142 5.69 -4.95 2.38
CA TRP A 142 5.09 -3.63 2.49
C TRP A 142 3.72 -3.67 1.82
N LEU A 143 2.69 -3.18 2.51
CA LEU A 143 1.29 -3.26 2.07
C LEU A 143 0.73 -1.91 1.66
N ALA A 144 1.06 -0.85 2.41
CA ALA A 144 0.60 0.51 2.13
C ALA A 144 1.70 1.53 2.38
N ALA A 145 1.58 2.67 1.71
CA ALA A 145 2.47 3.82 1.85
C ALA A 145 1.69 5.10 1.65
N ASP A 146 2.10 6.16 2.32
CA ASP A 146 1.62 7.51 2.05
C ASP A 146 2.67 8.36 1.31
N SER A 147 2.26 9.56 0.88
CA SER A 147 3.12 10.48 0.14
C SER A 147 4.34 10.98 0.93
N THR A 148 4.34 10.83 2.24
CA THR A 148 5.45 11.23 3.14
C THR A 148 6.43 10.11 3.40
N LEU A 149 6.29 8.96 2.73
CA LEU A 149 7.05 7.73 2.91
C LEU A 149 6.92 7.12 4.32
N ALA A 150 5.76 7.27 4.93
CA ALA A 150 5.33 6.38 6.00
C ALA A 150 4.77 5.10 5.36
N LEU A 151 5.32 3.97 5.74
CA LEU A 151 4.97 2.66 5.22
C LEU A 151 4.45 1.77 6.32
N THR A 152 3.54 0.88 5.95
CA THR A 152 3.12 -0.22 6.79
C THR A 152 3.14 -1.53 6.03
N GLY A 153 3.36 -2.60 6.76
CA GLY A 153 3.36 -3.95 6.23
C GLY A 153 3.55 -4.98 7.33
N PHE A 154 3.67 -6.24 6.99
CA PHE A 154 3.87 -7.29 7.96
C PHE A 154 5.28 -7.87 7.95
N VAL A 155 5.65 -8.42 9.10
CA VAL A 155 6.82 -9.29 9.29
C VAL A 155 6.32 -10.57 9.95
N LYS A 156 6.54 -11.71 9.29
CA LYS A 156 6.22 -13.02 9.85
C LYS A 156 7.51 -13.80 10.09
N THR A 157 7.70 -14.25 11.31
CA THR A 157 8.83 -15.12 11.70
C THR A 157 8.25 -16.33 12.46
N GLY A 158 8.29 -17.49 11.83
CA GLY A 158 7.62 -18.68 12.35
C GLY A 158 6.10 -18.46 12.45
N LYS A 159 5.56 -18.54 13.66
CA LYS A 159 4.12 -18.33 13.95
C LYS A 159 3.78 -16.88 14.35
N VAL A 160 4.78 -16.04 14.59
CA VAL A 160 4.58 -14.65 15.01
C VAL A 160 4.39 -13.76 13.79
N ILE A 161 3.32 -12.98 13.78
CA ILE A 161 3.03 -11.94 12.79
C ILE A 161 3.00 -10.60 13.51
N GLU A 162 3.74 -9.64 12.98
CA GLU A 162 3.78 -8.26 13.45
C GLU A 162 3.47 -7.32 12.29
N THR A 163 2.73 -6.27 12.55
CA THR A 163 2.69 -5.11 11.66
C THR A 163 3.87 -4.21 11.98
N ALA A 164 4.62 -3.83 10.95
CA ALA A 164 5.67 -2.83 11.02
C ALA A 164 5.15 -1.51 10.46
N PHE A 165 5.28 -0.44 11.22
CA PHE A 165 5.12 0.95 10.79
C PHE A 165 6.51 1.57 10.73
N THR A 166 6.88 2.10 9.57
CA THR A 166 8.22 2.67 9.37
C THR A 166 8.12 3.97 8.59
N LYS A 167 8.79 4.99 9.08
CA LYS A 167 9.02 6.23 8.34
C LYS A 167 10.36 6.16 7.65
N PHE A 168 10.38 6.48 6.36
CA PHE A 168 11.60 6.49 5.56
C PHE A 168 11.97 7.90 5.10
N THR A 169 13.27 8.10 4.90
CA THR A 169 13.79 9.24 4.12
C THR A 169 13.56 8.97 2.63
N SER A 170 13.77 10.01 1.80
CA SER A 170 13.74 9.87 0.34
C SER A 170 14.81 8.90 -0.20
N ALA A 171 15.88 8.59 0.57
CA ALA A 171 16.88 7.60 0.24
C ALA A 171 16.54 6.18 0.71
N PHE A 172 15.33 5.97 1.26
CA PHE A 172 14.88 4.73 1.86
C PHE A 172 15.67 4.28 3.11
N ALA A 173 16.30 5.23 3.82
CA ALA A 173 16.81 4.98 5.15
C ALA A 173 15.67 5.12 6.17
N PRO A 174 15.45 4.14 7.07
CA PRO A 174 14.42 4.26 8.10
C PRO A 174 14.80 5.32 9.12
N THR A 175 13.87 6.22 9.46
CA THR A 175 14.03 7.21 10.54
C THR A 175 13.55 6.66 11.86
N TRP A 176 12.46 5.88 11.83
CA TRP A 176 11.96 5.09 12.96
C TRP A 176 11.18 3.88 12.46
N THR A 177 11.08 2.86 13.30
CA THR A 177 10.26 1.68 13.06
C THR A 177 9.60 1.26 14.35
N GLN A 178 8.28 1.03 14.30
CA GLN A 178 7.50 0.43 15.37
C GLN A 178 6.91 -0.89 14.89
N ARG A 179 6.87 -1.88 15.78
CA ARG A 179 6.26 -3.19 15.53
C ARG A 179 5.21 -3.48 16.58
N VAL A 180 4.10 -4.00 16.13
CA VAL A 180 2.97 -4.42 16.98
C VAL A 180 2.50 -5.79 16.58
N THR A 181 2.15 -6.63 17.52
CA THR A 181 1.55 -7.94 17.24
C THR A 181 0.25 -7.77 16.47
N SER A 182 0.08 -8.49 15.38
CA SER A 182 -1.04 -8.30 14.46
C SER A 182 -1.41 -9.60 13.74
N LEU A 183 -2.40 -9.50 12.84
CA LEU A 183 -2.80 -10.58 11.94
C LEU A 183 -2.39 -10.32 10.49
N GLY A 184 -1.69 -9.20 10.22
CA GLY A 184 -0.99 -8.96 8.96
C GLY A 184 -1.63 -7.96 8.00
N THR A 185 -2.88 -7.49 8.24
CA THR A 185 -3.48 -6.40 7.43
C THR A 185 -3.19 -5.05 8.06
N SER A 186 -2.90 -4.04 7.25
CA SER A 186 -2.61 -2.70 7.76
C SER A 186 -2.74 -1.60 6.71
N ALA A 187 -3.03 -0.38 7.19
CA ALA A 187 -3.08 0.85 6.42
C ALA A 187 -2.35 1.98 7.16
N VAL A 188 -1.88 2.99 6.44
CA VAL A 188 -1.12 4.11 7.01
C VAL A 188 -1.45 5.42 6.28
N VAL A 189 -1.46 6.52 7.04
CA VAL A 189 -1.52 7.89 6.51
C VAL A 189 -0.85 8.86 7.48
N SER A 190 -0.23 9.91 6.97
CA SER A 190 0.32 10.99 7.79
C SER A 190 -0.50 12.26 7.67
N ALA A 191 -0.61 12.97 8.80
CA ALA A 191 -1.25 14.28 8.93
C ALA A 191 -0.30 15.22 9.69
N GLY A 192 0.39 16.09 8.96
CA GLY A 192 1.44 16.92 9.56
C GLY A 192 2.56 16.05 10.16
N ASN A 193 2.82 16.22 11.45
CA ASN A 193 3.86 15.48 12.18
C ASN A 193 3.36 14.15 12.78
N THR A 194 2.08 13.82 12.62
CA THR A 194 1.49 12.58 13.14
C THR A 194 1.34 11.56 12.03
N THR A 195 1.77 10.33 12.30
CA THR A 195 1.52 9.18 11.43
C THR A 195 0.46 8.30 12.09
N TYR A 196 -0.64 8.04 11.39
CA TYR A 196 -1.69 7.13 11.82
C TYR A 196 -1.51 5.79 11.14
N GLY A 197 -1.59 4.72 11.94
CA GLY A 197 -1.52 3.35 11.47
C GLY A 197 -2.74 2.56 11.93
N ALA A 198 -3.38 1.85 11.01
CA ALA A 198 -4.45 0.91 11.34
C ALA A 198 -4.00 -0.52 11.04
N PHE A 199 -4.36 -1.47 11.87
CA PHE A 199 -4.04 -2.88 11.70
C PHE A 199 -5.06 -3.77 12.41
N ASN A 200 -5.12 -5.04 12.04
CA ASN A 200 -5.95 -6.00 12.73
C ASN A 200 -5.15 -6.77 13.79
N THR A 201 -5.77 -6.97 14.94
CA THR A 201 -5.13 -7.67 16.07
C THR A 201 -6.18 -8.32 16.97
N THR A 202 -5.74 -9.25 17.82
CA THR A 202 -6.52 -9.81 18.93
C THR A 202 -6.11 -9.25 20.28
N SER A 203 -5.06 -8.42 20.33
CA SER A 203 -4.65 -7.73 21.54
C SER A 203 -3.75 -6.53 21.23
N LEU A 204 -3.99 -5.42 21.94
CA LEU A 204 -3.14 -4.24 21.96
C LEU A 204 -3.12 -3.69 23.40
N PHE A 205 -1.97 -3.72 24.07
CA PHE A 205 -1.83 -3.38 25.49
C PHE A 205 -2.83 -4.17 26.37
N ALA A 206 -3.63 -3.47 27.17
CA ALA A 206 -4.67 -4.07 28.00
C ALA A 206 -5.96 -4.43 27.23
N TRP A 207 -6.13 -3.92 26.01
CA TRP A 207 -7.30 -4.21 25.18
C TRP A 207 -7.19 -5.58 24.52
N LYS A 208 -8.15 -6.46 24.80
CA LYS A 208 -8.20 -7.85 24.29
C LYS A 208 -9.62 -8.13 23.81
N PRO A 209 -9.95 -7.82 22.55
CA PRO A 209 -11.30 -7.98 22.02
C PRO A 209 -11.75 -9.45 21.87
N GLY A 210 -10.81 -10.42 21.96
CA GLY A 210 -11.14 -11.86 21.84
C GLY A 210 -11.28 -12.36 20.40
N THR A 211 -11.60 -11.48 19.45
CA THR A 211 -11.72 -11.74 18.01
C THR A 211 -10.81 -10.80 17.24
N PRO A 212 -10.48 -11.11 15.96
CA PRO A 212 -9.77 -10.16 15.09
C PRO A 212 -10.51 -8.83 15.02
N SER A 213 -9.84 -7.75 15.39
CA SER A 213 -10.45 -6.43 15.56
C SER A 213 -9.49 -5.34 15.08
N LEU A 214 -10.04 -4.22 14.64
CA LEU A 214 -9.27 -3.06 14.22
C LEU A 214 -8.64 -2.37 15.43
N ALA A 215 -7.34 -2.13 15.36
CA ALA A 215 -6.63 -1.15 16.16
C ALA A 215 -6.15 0.01 15.29
N LEU A 216 -6.29 1.23 15.78
CA LEU A 216 -5.74 2.45 15.21
C LEU A 216 -4.76 3.05 16.18
N VAL A 217 -3.58 3.41 15.72
CA VAL A 217 -2.52 4.02 16.53
C VAL A 217 -2.02 5.32 15.90
N ALA A 218 -1.59 6.26 16.73
CA ALA A 218 -0.94 7.48 16.29
C ALA A 218 0.50 7.51 16.80
N PHE A 219 1.43 7.91 15.92
CA PHE A 219 2.84 8.09 16.21
C PHE A 219 3.24 9.54 15.97
N ASP A 220 4.09 10.09 16.82
CA ASP A 220 4.72 11.38 16.61
C ASP A 220 5.85 11.31 15.54
N SER A 221 6.51 12.42 15.28
CA SER A 221 7.60 12.52 14.32
C SER A 221 8.82 11.65 14.64
N LYS A 222 8.96 11.21 15.91
CA LYS A 222 10.03 10.31 16.39
C LYS A 222 9.61 8.84 16.42
N GLY A 223 8.35 8.55 16.08
CA GLY A 223 7.78 7.21 16.11
C GLY A 223 7.31 6.78 17.52
N VAL A 224 7.18 7.71 18.45
CA VAL A 224 6.59 7.42 19.75
C VAL A 224 5.07 7.33 19.59
N MET A 225 4.46 6.24 20.08
CA MET A 225 3.01 6.07 20.06
C MET A 225 2.38 7.04 21.05
N THR A 226 1.52 7.92 20.53
CA THR A 226 0.86 8.98 21.31
C THR A 226 -0.60 8.69 21.61
N ALA A 227 -1.23 7.83 20.82
CA ALA A 227 -2.61 7.39 21.03
C ALA A 227 -2.84 5.99 20.43
N ALA A 228 -3.81 5.27 21.01
CA ALA A 228 -4.28 3.99 20.51
C ALA A 228 -5.80 3.87 20.73
N TYR A 229 -6.50 3.38 19.71
CA TYR A 229 -7.94 3.17 19.69
C TYR A 229 -8.24 1.77 19.20
N GLY A 230 -9.35 1.18 19.60
CA GLY A 230 -9.78 -0.13 19.14
C GLY A 230 -11.27 -0.16 18.83
N SER A 231 -11.67 -0.99 17.87
CA SER A 231 -13.06 -1.28 17.56
C SER A 231 -13.24 -2.78 17.32
N SER A 232 -14.13 -3.41 18.06
CA SER A 232 -14.49 -4.82 17.88
C SER A 232 -15.51 -5.07 16.76
N GLU A 233 -16.10 -4.01 16.22
CA GLU A 233 -17.07 -4.10 15.12
C GLU A 233 -16.38 -4.14 13.74
N ILE A 234 -15.13 -3.72 13.69
CA ILE A 234 -14.32 -3.65 12.47
C ILE A 234 -13.21 -4.68 12.58
N THR A 235 -13.00 -5.48 11.55
CA THR A 235 -12.03 -6.59 11.56
C THR A 235 -10.74 -6.26 10.82
N GLU A 236 -10.81 -5.57 9.68
CA GLU A 236 -9.67 -5.36 8.81
C GLU A 236 -9.63 -3.94 8.24
N PRO A 237 -8.53 -3.19 8.43
CA PRO A 237 -8.31 -1.95 7.72
C PRO A 237 -8.01 -2.22 6.24
N ILE A 238 -8.58 -1.42 5.35
CA ILE A 238 -8.32 -1.45 3.91
C ILE A 238 -7.54 -0.21 3.50
N ALA A 239 -7.98 0.98 3.96
CA ALA A 239 -7.33 2.23 3.65
C ALA A 239 -7.53 3.25 4.78
N LEU A 240 -6.58 4.18 4.89
CA LEU A 240 -6.70 5.40 5.67
C LEU A 240 -6.48 6.60 4.77
N VAL A 241 -7.23 7.67 5.02
CA VAL A 241 -7.07 8.97 4.36
C VAL A 241 -7.24 10.08 5.37
N TYR A 242 -6.46 11.13 5.21
CA TYR A 242 -6.58 12.35 6.01
C TYR A 242 -6.94 13.54 5.12
N SER A 243 -7.91 14.31 5.54
CA SER A 243 -8.29 15.60 4.97
C SER A 243 -8.16 16.69 6.04
N LYS A 244 -7.61 17.85 5.68
CA LYS A 244 -7.52 18.97 6.61
C LYS A 244 -8.89 19.43 7.12
N ASP A 245 -9.92 19.37 6.27
CA ASP A 245 -11.25 19.87 6.57
C ASP A 245 -12.13 18.83 7.26
N LEU A 246 -11.92 17.55 6.95
CA LEU A 246 -12.81 16.49 7.39
C LEU A 246 -12.19 15.60 8.48
N GLY A 247 -10.87 15.62 8.65
CA GLY A 247 -10.13 14.80 9.60
C GLY A 247 -9.68 13.46 9.04
N LEU A 248 -9.51 12.47 9.92
CA LEU A 248 -9.05 11.13 9.60
C LEU A 248 -10.23 10.20 9.30
N PHE A 249 -10.19 9.54 8.15
CA PHE A 249 -11.16 8.54 7.72
C PHE A 249 -10.48 7.21 7.43
N GLY A 250 -11.22 6.14 7.57
CA GLY A 250 -10.78 4.82 7.17
C GLY A 250 -11.87 4.05 6.45
N LEU A 251 -11.45 3.24 5.48
CA LEU A 251 -12.25 2.18 4.90
C LEU A 251 -11.81 0.86 5.53
N ALA A 252 -12.76 0.06 5.95
CA ALA A 252 -12.48 -1.21 6.62
C ALA A 252 -13.56 -2.25 6.35
N ARG A 253 -13.24 -3.51 6.65
CA ARG A 253 -14.21 -4.62 6.66
C ARG A 253 -14.77 -4.79 8.07
N THR A 254 -16.09 -4.98 8.16
CA THR A 254 -16.77 -5.23 9.42
C THR A 254 -16.77 -6.72 9.77
N THR A 255 -17.22 -7.06 10.98
CA THR A 255 -17.44 -8.47 11.39
C THR A 255 -18.45 -9.18 10.51
N SER A 256 -19.44 -8.48 9.95
CA SER A 256 -20.42 -9.01 8.99
C SER A 256 -19.89 -9.09 7.55
N GLN A 257 -18.58 -8.90 7.34
CA GLN A 257 -17.91 -8.92 6.04
C GLN A 257 -18.37 -7.83 5.05
N THR A 258 -19.02 -6.80 5.54
CA THR A 258 -19.39 -5.61 4.75
C THR A 258 -18.27 -4.55 4.78
N LEU A 259 -18.26 -3.67 3.81
CA LEU A 259 -17.37 -2.50 3.82
C LEU A 259 -18.01 -1.38 4.63
N SER A 260 -17.22 -0.75 5.48
CA SER A 260 -17.63 0.40 6.29
C SER A 260 -16.63 1.55 6.15
N LEU A 261 -17.17 2.75 5.99
CA LEU A 261 -16.41 4.00 6.12
C LEU A 261 -16.56 4.48 7.56
N PHE A 262 -15.44 4.73 8.24
CA PHE A 262 -15.44 5.27 9.60
C PHE A 262 -14.64 6.57 9.66
N LYS A 263 -15.04 7.46 10.57
CA LYS A 263 -14.32 8.69 10.92
C LYS A 263 -13.72 8.52 12.31
N VAL A 264 -12.51 8.97 12.48
CA VAL A 264 -11.88 9.07 13.81
C VAL A 264 -12.22 10.43 14.38
N ALA A 265 -12.86 10.43 15.56
CA ALA A 265 -13.28 11.63 16.25
C ALA A 265 -12.08 12.35 16.92
#